data_ea710b323999d00e357e6de9a10b5421
#
_entry.id   ea710b323999d00e357e6de9a10b5421
#
_cell.length_a   1.000
_cell.length_b   1.000
_cell.length_c   1.000
_cell.angle_alpha   90.00
_cell.angle_beta   90.00
_cell.angle_gamma   90.00
#
_symmetry.space_group_name_H-M   'P 1'
#
loop_
_entity.id
_entity.type
_entity.pdbx_description
1 polymer ?
#
loop_
_entity_poly.entity_id
_entity_poly.type
_entity_poly.pdbx_seq_one_letter_code
_entity_poly.pdbx_strand_id
1 'polypeptide(L)'
;MYYKLIRNNFSSVSPESNSGKAVPGKLYRVSHYYNKRTGLLVERLHYICDTLENADYLVPALIYRVTVTQSPKFRRLLPLLNQVPGRTGIRVHRGTQPEHSLGCILVSAHCEQTLTARWLSEQTAKEETRLEICNNVNFYRS
;
A
#
# COMPACT_ATOMS: atom_id res chain seq x y z
N MET A 1 -8.63 3.26 -11.06
CA MET A 1 -7.19 3.58 -10.95
C MET A 1 -6.47 2.46 -10.23
N TYR A 2 -5.24 2.22 -10.61
CA TYR A 2 -4.49 1.06 -10.13
C TYR A 2 -3.21 1.51 -9.44
N TYR A 3 -2.95 0.92 -8.26
CA TYR A 3 -1.79 1.24 -7.43
C TYR A 3 -1.08 -0.04 -7.02
N LYS A 4 0.21 0.06 -6.76
CA LYS A 4 1.02 -1.05 -6.22
C LYS A 4 1.77 -0.59 -4.98
N LEU A 5 1.69 -1.39 -3.94
CA LEU A 5 2.59 -1.33 -2.81
C LEU A 5 3.60 -2.46 -2.97
N ILE A 6 4.85 -2.10 -3.16
CA ILE A 6 5.92 -3.09 -3.29
C ILE A 6 6.72 -3.09 -2.01
N ARG A 7 6.64 -4.19 -1.28
CA ARG A 7 7.42 -4.38 -0.06
C ARG A 7 8.87 -4.56 -0.42
N ASN A 8 9.74 -3.90 0.31
CA ASN A 8 11.17 -4.17 0.19
C ASN A 8 11.43 -5.61 0.65
N ASN A 9 12.57 -6.14 0.28
CA ASN A 9 12.94 -7.51 0.65
C ASN A 9 12.89 -7.68 2.16
N PHE A 10 11.77 -8.19 2.68
CA PHE A 10 11.58 -8.34 4.11
C PHE A 10 12.34 -9.54 4.69
N SER A 11 12.96 -10.38 3.85
CA SER A 11 13.88 -11.40 4.34
C SER A 11 15.15 -10.81 4.96
N SER A 12 15.40 -9.53 4.71
CA SER A 12 16.51 -8.81 5.34
C SER A 12 16.14 -8.15 6.66
N VAL A 13 14.88 -8.24 7.08
CA VAL A 13 14.43 -7.68 8.36
C VAL A 13 15.04 -8.50 9.48
N SER A 14 15.89 -7.86 10.27
CA SER A 14 16.56 -8.51 11.39
C SER A 14 15.62 -8.64 12.58
N PRO A 15 15.39 -9.84 13.12
CA PRO A 15 14.57 -10.00 14.31
C PRO A 15 15.22 -9.44 15.58
N GLU A 16 16.48 -9.04 15.51
CA GLU A 16 17.27 -8.61 16.67
C GLU A 16 17.14 -7.13 16.96
N SER A 17 16.61 -6.35 16.05
CA SER A 17 16.44 -4.91 16.24
C SER A 17 14.98 -4.57 16.45
N ASN A 18 14.70 -3.43 17.11
CA ASN A 18 13.35 -2.93 17.21
C ASN A 18 12.73 -2.66 15.84
N SER A 19 13.57 -2.46 14.83
CA SER A 19 13.15 -2.38 13.44
C SER A 19 12.92 -3.74 12.80
N GLY A 20 13.23 -4.85 13.49
CA GLY A 20 13.04 -6.22 13.01
C GLY A 20 11.59 -6.55 12.69
N LYS A 21 10.63 -5.80 13.26
CA LYS A 21 9.21 -5.93 12.96
C LYS A 21 8.76 -5.02 11.83
N ALA A 22 9.59 -4.11 11.38
CA ALA A 22 9.26 -3.16 10.34
C ALA A 22 9.47 -3.76 8.96
N VAL A 23 8.44 -3.67 8.13
CA VAL A 23 8.53 -4.05 6.71
C VAL A 23 8.31 -2.79 5.89
N PRO A 24 9.40 -2.16 5.43
CA PRO A 24 9.27 -0.99 4.59
C PRO A 24 8.83 -1.37 3.18
N GLY A 25 8.17 -0.44 2.53
CA GLY A 25 7.74 -0.59 1.15
C GLY A 25 7.60 0.75 0.48
N LYS A 26 7.20 0.71 -0.78
CA LYS A 26 6.94 1.91 -1.58
C LYS A 26 5.61 1.76 -2.28
N LEU A 27 4.87 2.86 -2.33
CA LEU A 27 3.58 2.93 -2.98
C LEU A 27 3.71 3.68 -4.30
N TYR A 28 3.13 3.10 -5.35
CA TYR A 28 3.18 3.63 -6.71
C TYR A 28 1.79 3.72 -7.29
N ARG A 29 1.57 4.75 -8.12
CA ARG A 29 0.47 4.74 -9.08
C ARG A 29 0.94 4.01 -10.32
N VAL A 30 0.08 3.20 -10.91
CA VAL A 30 0.42 2.40 -12.09
C VAL A 30 -0.29 2.98 -13.30
N SER A 31 0.46 3.22 -14.36
CA SER A 31 -0.07 3.54 -15.67
C SER A 31 0.51 2.60 -16.71
N HIS A 32 -0.15 2.53 -17.85
CA HIS A 32 0.33 1.70 -18.95
C HIS A 32 0.48 2.56 -20.20
N TYR A 33 1.50 2.27 -20.99
CA TYR A 33 1.64 2.87 -22.30
C TYR A 33 1.99 1.80 -23.32
N TYR A 34 1.59 2.07 -24.54
CA TYR A 34 1.86 1.17 -25.65
C TYR A 34 3.18 1.55 -26.32
N ASN A 35 4.12 0.62 -26.33
CA ASN A 35 5.38 0.82 -27.01
C ASN A 35 5.23 0.47 -28.48
N LYS A 36 5.21 1.48 -29.35
CA LYS A 36 5.00 1.29 -30.79
C LYS A 36 6.11 0.50 -31.43
N ARG A 37 7.33 0.55 -30.88
CA ARG A 37 8.49 -0.15 -31.44
C ARG A 37 8.40 -1.67 -31.24
N THR A 38 7.95 -2.09 -30.06
CA THR A 38 7.88 -3.52 -29.70
C THR A 38 6.49 -4.13 -29.84
N GLY A 39 5.46 -3.30 -29.96
CA GLY A 39 4.08 -3.76 -29.95
C GLY A 39 3.58 -4.19 -28.57
N LEU A 40 4.32 -3.87 -27.52
CA LEU A 40 3.99 -4.31 -26.17
C LEU A 40 3.37 -3.20 -25.33
N LEU A 41 2.45 -3.59 -24.46
CA LEU A 41 1.93 -2.74 -23.39
C LEU A 41 2.94 -2.74 -22.26
N VAL A 42 3.39 -1.57 -21.85
CA VAL A 42 4.41 -1.40 -20.81
C VAL A 42 3.82 -0.75 -19.59
N GLU A 43 4.09 -1.34 -18.43
CA GLU A 43 3.70 -0.80 -17.13
C GLU A 43 4.70 0.26 -16.69
N ARG A 44 4.18 1.38 -16.19
CA ARG A 44 5.00 2.45 -15.60
C ARG A 44 4.57 2.70 -14.17
N LEU A 45 5.53 2.71 -13.26
CA LEU A 45 5.32 2.98 -11.86
C LEU A 45 5.67 4.43 -11.54
N HIS A 46 4.74 5.13 -10.91
CA HIS A 46 4.92 6.52 -10.47
C HIS A 46 4.96 6.52 -8.95
N TYR A 47 6.13 6.80 -8.40
CA TYR A 47 6.34 6.80 -6.95
C TYR A 47 5.45 7.83 -6.27
N ILE A 48 4.82 7.42 -5.16
CA ILE A 48 3.99 8.30 -4.34
C ILE A 48 4.64 8.52 -2.98
N CYS A 49 4.91 7.46 -2.23
CA CYS A 49 5.47 7.58 -0.89
C CYS A 49 6.00 6.24 -0.38
N ASP A 50 6.72 6.33 0.73
CA ASP A 50 7.17 5.16 1.48
C ASP A 50 6.05 4.65 2.37
N THR A 51 6.06 3.35 2.63
CA THR A 51 5.11 2.68 3.51
C THR A 51 5.84 1.89 4.58
N LEU A 52 5.13 1.60 5.66
CA LEU A 52 5.66 0.80 6.76
C LEU A 52 4.56 -0.14 7.24
N GLU A 53 4.91 -1.40 7.40
CA GLU A 53 4.00 -2.40 7.94
C GLU A 53 4.64 -3.11 9.13
N ASN A 54 3.79 -3.74 9.94
CA ASN A 54 4.24 -4.59 11.04
C ASN A 54 4.35 -6.03 10.53
N ALA A 55 5.53 -6.62 10.62
CA ALA A 55 5.81 -7.96 10.12
C ALA A 55 4.92 -9.04 10.74
N ASP A 56 4.46 -8.81 11.97
CA ASP A 56 3.59 -9.76 12.68
C ASP A 56 2.15 -9.74 12.15
N TYR A 57 1.76 -8.72 11.38
CA TYR A 57 0.38 -8.50 10.95
C TYR A 57 0.28 -8.13 9.48
N LEU A 58 1.17 -8.65 8.64
CA LEU A 58 1.19 -8.30 7.22
C LEU A 58 -0.14 -8.61 6.53
N VAL A 59 -0.58 -7.68 5.71
CA VAL A 59 -1.71 -7.91 4.83
C VAL A 59 -1.29 -8.89 3.74
N PRO A 60 -2.10 -9.91 3.42
CA PRO A 60 -1.75 -10.83 2.35
C PRO A 60 -1.49 -10.11 1.03
N ALA A 61 -0.50 -10.59 0.27
CA ALA A 61 -0.10 -10.01 -1.02
C ALA A 61 -1.13 -10.37 -2.09
N LEU A 62 -2.19 -9.56 -2.17
CA LEU A 62 -3.32 -9.71 -3.07
C LEU A 62 -3.68 -8.35 -3.66
N ILE A 63 -4.69 -8.32 -4.50
CA ILE A 63 -5.28 -7.09 -5.03
C ILE A 63 -6.52 -6.76 -4.21
N TYR A 64 -6.56 -5.54 -3.67
CA TYR A 64 -7.65 -5.08 -2.82
C TYR A 64 -8.36 -3.90 -3.47
N ARG A 65 -9.68 -3.91 -3.40
CA ARG A 65 -10.46 -2.73 -3.68
C ARG A 65 -10.34 -1.79 -2.49
N VAL A 66 -10.10 -0.51 -2.76
CA VAL A 66 -9.95 0.52 -1.73
C VAL A 66 -11.12 1.48 -1.80
N THR A 67 -11.71 1.77 -0.66
CA THR A 67 -12.72 2.82 -0.51
C THR A 67 -12.30 3.77 0.60
N VAL A 68 -12.78 5.00 0.55
CA VAL A 68 -12.54 5.98 1.61
C VAL A 68 -13.80 6.10 2.44
N THR A 69 -13.69 5.76 3.72
CA THR A 69 -14.82 5.77 4.64
C THR A 69 -14.39 6.38 5.99
N GLN A 70 -15.38 6.76 6.78
CA GLN A 70 -15.13 7.26 8.14
C GLN A 70 -14.58 6.13 9.01
N SER A 71 -13.41 6.36 9.59
CA SER A 71 -12.83 5.41 10.54
C SER A 71 -13.43 5.63 11.92
N PRO A 72 -14.05 4.62 12.53
CA PRO A 72 -14.55 4.74 13.89
C PRO A 72 -13.43 4.99 14.90
N LYS A 73 -12.27 4.36 14.69
CA LYS A 73 -11.12 4.47 15.59
C LYS A 73 -10.45 5.84 15.51
N PHE A 74 -10.19 6.31 14.30
CA PHE A 74 -9.44 7.55 14.08
C PHE A 74 -10.32 8.77 13.90
N ARG A 75 -11.63 8.58 13.75
CA ARG A 75 -12.64 9.64 13.63
C ARG A 75 -12.39 10.60 12.48
N ARG A 76 -11.90 10.07 11.38
CA ARG A 76 -11.71 10.82 10.13
C ARG A 76 -11.82 9.88 8.95
N LEU A 77 -11.96 10.47 7.76
CA LEU A 77 -11.96 9.70 6.52
C LEU A 77 -10.57 9.14 6.26
N LEU A 78 -10.50 7.84 6.00
CA LEU A 78 -9.25 7.13 5.70
C LEU A 78 -9.52 6.05 4.66
N PRO A 79 -8.50 5.72 3.84
CA PRO A 79 -8.61 4.59 2.92
C PRO A 79 -8.82 3.28 3.69
N LEU A 80 -9.70 2.45 3.15
CA LEU A 80 -10.03 1.13 3.69
C LEU A 80 -9.77 0.07 2.63
N LEU A 81 -8.99 -0.95 2.97
CA LEU A 81 -8.83 -2.13 2.14
C LEU A 81 -10.01 -3.07 2.41
N ASN A 82 -10.75 -3.40 1.35
CA ASN A 82 -11.94 -4.23 1.47
C ASN A 82 -11.60 -5.70 1.35
N GLN A 83 -12.30 -6.55 2.09
CA GLN A 83 -12.20 -8.01 2.00
C GLN A 83 -10.79 -8.54 2.24
N VAL A 84 -10.09 -7.98 3.21
CA VAL A 84 -8.82 -8.55 3.65
C VAL A 84 -9.11 -9.88 4.35
N PRO A 85 -8.49 -10.98 3.92
CA PRO A 85 -8.78 -12.29 4.52
C PRO A 85 -8.61 -12.29 6.04
N GLY A 86 -9.67 -12.69 6.74
CA GLY A 86 -9.67 -12.84 8.20
C GLY A 86 -9.61 -11.55 9.00
N ARG A 87 -9.75 -10.39 8.37
CA ARG A 87 -9.61 -9.10 9.05
C ARG A 87 -10.62 -8.08 8.52
N THR A 88 -10.96 -7.13 9.39
CA THR A 88 -11.75 -5.95 9.04
C THR A 88 -11.04 -4.70 9.52
N GLY A 89 -11.38 -3.56 8.96
CA GLY A 89 -10.84 -2.28 9.41
C GLY A 89 -9.37 -2.04 9.05
N ILE A 90 -8.84 -2.73 8.05
CA ILE A 90 -7.47 -2.52 7.58
C ILE A 90 -7.43 -1.26 6.72
N ARG A 91 -6.66 -0.28 7.16
CA ARG A 91 -6.60 1.04 6.55
C ARG A 91 -5.19 1.48 6.25
N VAL A 92 -5.09 2.52 5.43
CA VAL A 92 -3.85 3.28 5.25
C VAL A 92 -3.96 4.51 6.14
N HIS A 93 -3.04 4.67 7.09
CA HIS A 93 -3.03 5.83 7.97
C HIS A 93 -1.61 6.21 8.40
N ARG A 94 -1.48 7.38 9.00
CA ARG A 94 -0.17 7.87 9.43
C ARG A 94 0.38 7.06 10.60
N GLY A 95 1.70 6.88 10.61
CA GLY A 95 2.44 6.24 11.69
C GLY A 95 3.91 6.19 11.34
N THR A 96 4.76 6.14 12.36
CA THR A 96 6.21 6.18 12.20
C THR A 96 6.91 4.92 12.70
N GLN A 97 6.20 4.05 13.40
CA GLN A 97 6.76 2.84 13.97
C GLN A 97 5.82 1.67 13.71
N PRO A 98 6.35 0.46 13.51
CA PRO A 98 5.50 -0.70 13.23
C PRO A 98 4.49 -0.98 14.35
N GLU A 99 4.82 -0.64 15.60
CA GLU A 99 3.91 -0.80 16.74
C GLU A 99 2.65 0.06 16.63
N HIS A 100 2.65 1.08 15.76
CA HIS A 100 1.47 1.90 15.49
C HIS A 100 0.44 1.16 14.61
N SER A 101 0.73 -0.08 14.23
CA SER A 101 -0.13 -0.85 13.34
C SER A 101 -0.35 -2.26 13.87
N LEU A 102 -1.61 -2.68 13.83
CA LEU A 102 -2.00 -4.08 13.99
C LEU A 102 -2.50 -4.64 12.66
N GLY A 103 -1.83 -4.27 11.57
CA GLY A 103 -2.13 -4.73 10.23
C GLY A 103 -2.41 -3.62 9.22
N CYS A 104 -2.58 -2.39 9.68
CA CYS A 104 -2.75 -1.25 8.78
C CYS A 104 -1.43 -0.88 8.10
N ILE A 105 -1.54 -0.23 6.96
CA ILE A 105 -0.39 0.26 6.19
C ILE A 105 -0.10 1.68 6.67
N LEU A 106 1.10 1.90 7.16
CA LEU A 106 1.50 3.20 7.70
C LEU A 106 2.20 4.03 6.64
N VAL A 107 1.88 5.31 6.63
CA VAL A 107 2.49 6.32 5.73
C VAL A 107 2.77 7.58 6.53
N SER A 108 3.43 8.57 5.92
CA SER A 108 3.57 9.88 6.55
C SER A 108 2.22 10.58 6.66
N ALA A 109 2.12 11.58 7.55
CA ALA A 109 0.89 12.37 7.69
C ALA A 109 0.52 13.06 6.38
N HIS A 110 1.51 13.60 5.66
CA HIS A 110 1.28 14.22 4.36
C HIS A 110 0.75 13.21 3.34
N CYS A 111 1.33 12.02 3.30
CA CYS A 111 0.90 10.97 2.38
C CYS A 111 -0.52 10.49 2.71
N GLU A 112 -0.85 10.34 3.99
CA GLU A 112 -2.20 9.98 4.40
C GLU A 112 -3.22 10.97 3.83
N GLN A 113 -2.97 12.27 3.98
CA GLN A 113 -3.85 13.32 3.46
C GLN A 113 -3.96 13.27 1.93
N THR A 114 -2.83 13.11 1.27
CA THR A 114 -2.77 13.07 -0.20
C THR A 114 -3.53 11.87 -0.75
N LEU A 115 -3.30 10.69 -0.19
CA LEU A 115 -3.97 9.47 -0.63
C LEU A 115 -5.47 9.50 -0.35
N THR A 116 -5.84 9.97 0.84
CA THR A 116 -7.26 10.06 1.21
C THR A 116 -8.01 10.97 0.23
N ALA A 117 -7.45 12.14 -0.06
CA ALA A 117 -8.06 13.10 -1.00
C ALA A 117 -8.14 12.52 -2.42
N ARG A 118 -7.06 11.92 -2.90
CA ARG A 118 -7.00 11.35 -4.25
C ARG A 118 -8.00 10.22 -4.42
N TRP A 119 -8.00 9.27 -3.49
CA TRP A 119 -8.84 8.08 -3.58
C TRP A 119 -10.31 8.41 -3.32
N LEU A 120 -10.58 9.41 -2.48
CA LEU A 120 -11.95 9.93 -2.34
C LEU A 120 -12.44 10.57 -3.65
N SER A 121 -11.58 11.31 -4.34
CA SER A 121 -11.89 11.90 -5.63
C SER A 121 -12.21 10.84 -6.69
N GLU A 122 -11.42 9.76 -6.73
CA GLU A 122 -11.69 8.63 -7.62
C GLU A 122 -13.05 7.99 -7.30
N GLN A 123 -13.30 7.75 -6.03
CA GLN A 123 -14.56 7.18 -5.55
C GLN A 123 -15.77 8.06 -5.92
N THR A 124 -15.63 9.36 -5.75
CA THR A 124 -16.67 10.33 -6.10
C THR A 124 -16.95 10.34 -7.61
N ALA A 125 -15.90 10.16 -8.41
CA ALA A 125 -16.00 10.05 -9.87
C ALA A 125 -16.48 8.65 -10.31
N LYS A 126 -16.82 7.77 -9.37
CA LYS A 126 -17.24 6.39 -9.61
C LYS A 126 -16.17 5.55 -10.33
N GLU A 127 -14.92 5.89 -10.13
CA GLU A 127 -13.79 5.09 -10.54
C GLU A 127 -13.43 4.10 -9.45
N GLU A 128 -13.11 2.88 -9.84
CA GLU A 128 -12.68 1.88 -8.87
C GLU A 128 -11.19 2.08 -8.57
N THR A 129 -10.85 2.10 -7.28
CA THR A 129 -9.47 2.18 -6.82
C THR A 129 -9.02 0.81 -6.35
N ARG A 130 -7.96 0.30 -6.95
CA ARG A 130 -7.38 -1.00 -6.59
C ARG A 130 -5.94 -0.83 -6.14
N LEU A 131 -5.60 -1.55 -5.07
CA LEU A 131 -4.25 -1.59 -4.54
C LEU A 131 -3.76 -3.03 -4.57
N GLU A 132 -2.73 -3.28 -5.35
CA GLU A 132 -2.03 -4.55 -5.34
C GLU A 132 -0.88 -4.50 -4.36
N ILE A 133 -0.81 -5.46 -3.45
CA ILE A 133 0.32 -5.59 -2.53
C ILE A 133 1.24 -6.68 -3.05
N CYS A 134 2.49 -6.32 -3.28
CA CYS A 134 3.50 -7.18 -3.86
C CYS A 134 4.68 -7.36 -2.93
N ASN A 135 5.14 -8.59 -2.82
CA ASN A 135 6.42 -8.87 -2.20
C ASN A 135 7.51 -8.67 -3.23
N ASN A 136 8.52 -7.86 -2.88
CA ASN A 136 9.69 -7.72 -3.73
C ASN A 136 10.60 -8.90 -3.48
N VAL A 137 10.54 -9.86 -4.37
CA VAL A 137 11.43 -11.02 -4.32
C VAL A 137 12.54 -10.78 -5.32
N ASN A 138 13.75 -10.72 -4.82
CA ASN A 138 14.92 -10.41 -5.61
C ASN A 138 15.38 -11.65 -6.35
N PHE A 139 14.70 -11.99 -7.44
CA PHE A 139 15.06 -13.16 -8.26
C PHE A 139 16.30 -12.94 -9.11
N TYR A 140 16.80 -11.73 -9.19
CA TYR A 140 17.82 -11.34 -10.15
C TYR A 140 19.24 -11.46 -9.61
N ARG A 141 19.40 -12.07 -8.49
CA ARG A 141 20.68 -12.12 -7.80
C ARG A 141 21.26 -13.51 -7.72
N SER A 142 20.87 -14.28 -8.60
CA SER A 142 21.55 -15.56 -8.74
C SER A 142 22.94 -15.38 -9.35
#